data_8eb58205641719c288de1406cd3beca5
#
_entry.id   8eb58205641719c288de1406cd3beca5
#
_cell.length_a   1.000
_cell.length_b   1.000
_cell.length_c   1.000
_cell.angle_alpha   90.00
_cell.angle_beta   90.00
_cell.angle_gamma   90.00
#
_symmetry.space_group_name_H-M   'P 1'
#
loop_
_entity.id
_entity.type
_entity.pdbx_description
1 polymer ?
#
loop_
_entity_poly.entity_id
_entity_poly.type
_entity_poly.pdbx_seq_one_letter_code
_entity_poly.pdbx_strand_id
1 'polypeptide(L)'
;MHRGAANEHLPRTQFGTEIDPVGFRNTLRAIYGRYRLPLLITENGIGAFDKLEADGTINDQYRIDYLRAHIHQMQLAITDGVEILGYTPWSAIDLISTHQGCSKRYGLIYVNRDEFDLKDLRRIKKKSAYWYGEMIKRNGLTDAV
;
A
#
# COMPACT_ATOMS: atom_id res chain seq x y z
N MET A 1 3.15 -24.42 -5.31
CA MET A 1 3.40 -23.04 -4.83
C MET A 1 4.90 -22.85 -4.68
N HIS A 2 5.54 -22.09 -5.55
CA HIS A 2 6.97 -21.79 -5.40
C HIS A 2 7.17 -20.96 -4.14
N ARG A 3 7.80 -21.53 -3.12
CA ARG A 3 8.34 -20.76 -2.00
C ARG A 3 9.63 -20.13 -2.51
N GLY A 4 9.57 -18.85 -2.89
CA GLY A 4 10.80 -18.09 -3.10
C GLY A 4 11.63 -18.07 -1.83
N ALA A 5 12.95 -17.99 -1.97
CA ALA A 5 13.83 -17.77 -0.82
C ALA A 5 13.46 -16.44 -0.17
N ALA A 6 13.18 -16.49 1.13
CA ALA A 6 12.83 -15.30 1.88
C ALA A 6 14.10 -14.52 2.25
N ASN A 7 14.08 -13.19 2.08
CA ASN A 7 15.14 -12.34 2.59
C ASN A 7 14.90 -12.08 4.10
N GLU A 8 15.76 -12.64 4.94
CA GLU A 8 15.66 -12.50 6.41
C GLU A 8 16.00 -11.09 6.92
N HIS A 9 16.59 -10.24 6.08
CA HIS A 9 16.94 -8.86 6.42
C HIS A 9 15.82 -7.86 6.12
N LEU A 10 14.73 -8.30 5.47
CA LEU A 10 13.58 -7.43 5.19
C LEU A 10 12.47 -7.60 6.22
N PRO A 11 11.85 -6.50 6.66
CA PRO A 11 10.66 -6.57 7.49
C PRO A 11 9.51 -7.24 6.73
N ARG A 12 8.56 -7.80 7.46
CA ARG A 12 7.42 -8.51 6.90
C ARG A 12 6.09 -7.95 7.39
N THR A 13 5.10 -8.05 6.54
CA THR A 13 3.72 -7.79 6.89
C THR A 13 3.19 -8.85 7.86
N GLN A 14 2.03 -8.60 8.48
CA GLN A 14 1.32 -9.58 9.32
C GLN A 14 0.98 -10.88 8.56
N PHE A 15 0.98 -10.86 7.23
CA PHE A 15 0.72 -12.02 6.37
C PHE A 15 2.00 -12.59 5.72
N GLY A 16 3.18 -12.19 6.22
CA GLY A 16 4.47 -12.78 5.83
C GLY A 16 5.05 -12.25 4.51
N THR A 17 4.41 -11.29 3.85
CA THR A 17 4.97 -10.64 2.65
C THR A 17 6.10 -9.68 3.04
N GLU A 18 7.20 -9.69 2.31
CA GLU A 18 8.33 -8.79 2.52
C GLU A 18 7.96 -7.35 2.18
N ILE A 19 8.53 -6.40 2.93
CA ILE A 19 8.38 -4.96 2.70
C ILE A 19 9.74 -4.47 2.18
N ASP A 20 9.81 -4.21 0.87
CA ASP A 20 11.05 -3.83 0.18
C ASP A 20 10.86 -2.58 -0.71
N PRO A 21 10.84 -1.38 -0.11
CA PRO A 21 10.71 -0.15 -0.87
C PRO A 21 11.91 0.10 -1.81
N VAL A 22 13.11 -0.34 -1.42
CA VAL A 22 14.31 -0.20 -2.25
C VAL A 22 14.24 -1.13 -3.46
N GLY A 23 13.81 -2.37 -3.28
CA GLY A 23 13.54 -3.31 -4.37
C GLY A 23 12.48 -2.78 -5.33
N PHE A 24 11.48 -2.08 -4.83
CA PHE A 24 10.48 -1.39 -5.67
C PHE A 24 11.14 -0.34 -6.59
N ARG A 25 12.00 0.56 -6.06
CA ARG A 25 12.75 1.52 -6.87
C ARG A 25 13.63 0.83 -7.92
N ASN A 26 14.35 -0.22 -7.50
CA ASN A 26 15.22 -0.97 -8.41
C ASN A 26 14.41 -1.62 -9.55
N THR A 27 13.21 -2.14 -9.26
CA THR A 27 12.31 -2.71 -10.26
C THR A 27 11.85 -1.64 -11.27
N LEU A 28 11.44 -0.46 -10.80
CA LEU A 28 11.04 0.66 -11.67
C LEU A 28 12.19 1.06 -12.61
N ARG A 29 13.40 1.20 -12.08
CA ARG A 29 14.60 1.52 -12.86
C ARG A 29 14.94 0.43 -13.90
N ALA A 30 14.84 -0.84 -13.51
CA ALA A 30 15.14 -1.96 -14.40
C ALA A 30 14.15 -2.04 -15.56
N ILE A 31 12.83 -1.89 -15.28
CA ILE A 31 11.79 -1.90 -16.30
C ILE A 31 11.96 -0.70 -17.25
N TYR A 32 12.10 0.50 -16.71
CA TYR A 32 12.30 1.70 -17.51
C TYR A 32 13.57 1.64 -18.33
N GLY A 33 14.68 1.16 -17.74
CA GLY A 33 15.95 0.98 -18.43
C GLY A 33 15.87 0.06 -19.66
N ARG A 34 14.99 -0.96 -19.58
CA ARG A 34 14.79 -1.93 -20.67
C ARG A 34 13.87 -1.41 -21.77
N TYR A 35 12.74 -0.81 -21.41
CA TYR A 35 11.67 -0.49 -22.36
C TYR A 35 11.64 0.98 -22.79
N ARG A 36 12.18 1.88 -21.97
CA ARG A 36 12.17 3.33 -22.20
C ARG A 36 10.78 3.91 -22.47
N LEU A 37 9.77 3.34 -21.83
CA LEU A 37 8.38 3.79 -21.88
C LEU A 37 7.95 4.27 -20.50
N PRO A 38 7.06 5.29 -20.42
CA PRO A 38 6.52 5.76 -19.15
C PRO A 38 5.86 4.62 -18.36
N LEU A 39 6.00 4.62 -17.04
CA LEU A 39 5.46 3.59 -16.16
C LEU A 39 4.25 4.10 -15.41
N LEU A 40 3.24 3.23 -15.27
CA LEU A 40 2.11 3.43 -14.38
C LEU A 40 2.11 2.32 -13.33
N ILE A 41 2.18 2.70 -12.06
CA ILE A 41 2.04 1.76 -10.95
C ILE A 41 0.54 1.54 -10.72
N THR A 42 0.03 0.41 -11.15
CA THR A 42 -1.40 0.07 -11.08
C THR A 42 -1.81 -0.51 -9.73
N GLU A 43 -0.87 -1.14 -9.02
CA GLU A 43 -1.10 -1.75 -7.71
C GLU A 43 0.16 -1.69 -6.85
N ASN A 44 0.05 -1.12 -5.67
CA ASN A 44 1.04 -1.24 -4.59
C ASN A 44 0.35 -1.01 -3.25
N GLY A 45 0.52 -1.90 -2.29
CA GLY A 45 -0.17 -1.77 -1.01
C GLY A 45 0.15 -2.88 -0.03
N ILE A 46 -0.47 -2.81 1.14
CA ILE A 46 -0.27 -3.75 2.24
C ILE A 46 -1.61 -4.28 2.73
N GLY A 47 -1.69 -5.59 2.88
CA GLY A 47 -2.80 -6.24 3.59
C GLY A 47 -2.46 -6.46 5.06
N ALA A 48 -3.39 -6.11 5.94
CA ALA A 48 -3.21 -6.26 7.38
C ALA A 48 -4.55 -6.49 8.09
N PHE A 49 -4.50 -6.78 9.40
CA PHE A 49 -5.67 -6.77 10.26
C PHE A 49 -5.95 -5.33 10.71
N ASP A 50 -7.10 -4.80 10.32
CA ASP A 50 -7.56 -3.51 10.80
C ASP A 50 -8.61 -3.70 11.89
N LYS A 51 -8.59 -2.81 12.87
CA LYS A 51 -9.54 -2.82 13.97
C LYS A 51 -10.33 -1.52 13.97
N LEU A 52 -11.66 -1.66 14.06
CA LEU A 52 -12.55 -0.54 14.35
C LEU A 52 -12.48 -0.27 15.85
N GLU A 53 -12.01 0.92 16.22
CA GLU A 53 -11.91 1.35 17.61
C GLU A 53 -13.27 1.81 18.15
N ALA A 54 -13.39 1.90 19.48
CA ALA A 54 -14.63 2.27 20.14
C ALA A 54 -15.14 3.68 19.77
N ASP A 55 -14.24 4.58 19.39
CA ASP A 55 -14.55 5.92 18.91
C ASP A 55 -14.96 5.98 17.43
N GLY A 56 -15.02 4.83 16.76
CA GLY A 56 -15.39 4.73 15.35
C GLY A 56 -14.26 5.00 14.37
N THR A 57 -13.02 5.10 14.83
CA THR A 57 -11.83 5.30 13.97
C THR A 57 -11.12 3.99 13.64
N ILE A 58 -10.30 4.01 12.60
CA ILE A 58 -9.35 2.94 12.27
C ILE A 58 -7.96 3.55 12.16
N ASN A 59 -7.09 3.15 13.10
CA ASN A 59 -5.70 3.61 13.14
C ASN A 59 -4.79 2.62 12.42
N ASP A 60 -4.58 2.85 11.13
CA ASP A 60 -3.74 2.04 10.26
C ASP A 60 -2.39 2.73 9.95
N GLN A 61 -1.68 3.19 10.98
CA GLN A 61 -0.40 3.88 10.84
C GLN A 61 0.61 3.08 10.01
N TYR A 62 0.68 1.76 10.20
CA TYR A 62 1.54 0.87 9.42
C TYR A 62 1.31 0.96 7.90
N ARG A 63 0.07 1.25 7.45
CA ARG A 63 -0.25 1.46 6.03
C ARG A 63 0.31 2.78 5.53
N ILE A 64 0.23 3.82 6.35
CA ILE A 64 0.86 5.13 6.06
C ILE A 64 2.36 4.96 5.90
N ASP A 65 3.00 4.25 6.83
CA ASP A 65 4.45 4.03 6.82
C ASP A 65 4.89 3.23 5.59
N TYR A 66 4.12 2.18 5.23
CA TYR A 66 4.35 1.41 4.01
C TYR A 66 4.25 2.28 2.75
N LEU A 67 3.14 3.01 2.59
CA LEU A 67 2.91 3.87 1.43
C LEU A 67 3.96 4.98 1.34
N ARG A 68 4.28 5.62 2.47
CA ARG A 68 5.32 6.66 2.54
C ARG A 68 6.67 6.14 2.05
N ALA A 69 7.10 4.98 2.55
CA ALA A 69 8.37 4.38 2.16
C ALA A 69 8.43 4.06 0.66
N HIS A 70 7.38 3.48 0.09
CA HIS A 70 7.33 3.14 -1.33
C HIS A 70 7.23 4.38 -2.22
N ILE A 71 6.38 5.36 -1.86
CA ILE A 71 6.24 6.62 -2.61
C ILE A 71 7.55 7.42 -2.56
N HIS A 72 8.25 7.43 -1.42
CA HIS A 72 9.58 8.03 -1.33
C HIS A 72 10.57 7.39 -2.33
N GLN A 73 10.60 6.08 -2.39
CA GLN A 73 11.46 5.37 -3.35
C GLN A 73 11.02 5.59 -4.81
N MET A 74 9.73 5.78 -5.06
CA MET A 74 9.22 6.20 -6.38
C MET A 74 9.72 7.62 -6.74
N GLN A 75 9.69 8.57 -5.80
CA GLN A 75 10.24 9.91 -6.03
C GLN A 75 11.74 9.86 -6.36
N LEU A 76 12.51 9.01 -5.66
CA LEU A 76 13.91 8.78 -5.97
C LEU A 76 14.10 8.14 -7.36
N ALA A 77 13.21 7.24 -7.79
CA ALA A 77 13.24 6.68 -9.14
C ALA A 77 13.02 7.77 -10.21
N ILE A 78 12.10 8.72 -9.97
CA ILE A 78 11.88 9.88 -10.84
C ILE A 78 13.15 10.74 -10.91
N THR A 79 13.79 10.98 -9.77
CA THR A 79 15.09 11.68 -9.72
C THR A 79 16.18 10.95 -10.50
N ASP A 80 16.14 9.61 -10.54
CA ASP A 80 17.04 8.77 -11.37
C ASP A 80 16.71 8.83 -12.88
N GLY A 81 15.66 9.56 -13.28
CA GLY A 81 15.25 9.72 -14.67
C GLY A 81 14.18 8.73 -15.15
N VAL A 82 13.51 8.01 -14.24
CA VAL A 82 12.37 7.16 -14.59
C VAL A 82 11.14 8.03 -14.80
N GLU A 83 10.49 7.89 -15.95
CA GLU A 83 9.23 8.58 -16.23
C GLU A 83 8.06 7.79 -15.64
N ILE A 84 7.35 8.39 -14.68
CA ILE A 84 6.22 7.77 -13.99
C ILE A 84 4.95 8.60 -14.19
N LEU A 85 3.92 7.97 -14.77
CA LEU A 85 2.63 8.60 -15.05
C LEU A 85 1.73 8.69 -13.82
N GLY A 86 1.85 7.75 -12.90
CA GLY A 86 0.99 7.72 -11.73
C GLY A 86 1.21 6.52 -10.81
N TYR A 87 0.53 6.58 -9.68
CA TYR A 87 0.58 5.56 -8.66
C TYR A 87 -0.81 5.34 -8.08
N THR A 88 -1.27 4.09 -8.08
CA THR A 88 -2.53 3.69 -7.48
C THR A 88 -2.31 2.68 -6.37
N PRO A 89 -2.76 2.97 -5.14
CA PRO A 89 -2.60 2.03 -4.03
C PRO A 89 -3.58 0.85 -4.17
N TRP A 90 -3.15 -0.33 -3.75
CA TRP A 90 -4.03 -1.46 -3.54
C TRP A 90 -4.44 -1.52 -2.06
N SER A 91 -5.67 -1.15 -1.72
CA SER A 91 -6.78 -0.78 -2.59
C SER A 91 -7.52 0.45 -2.04
N ALA A 92 -8.45 1.01 -2.82
CA ALA A 92 -9.27 2.14 -2.35
C ALA A 92 -10.21 1.74 -1.21
N ILE A 93 -10.79 0.54 -1.27
CA ILE A 93 -11.76 0.02 -0.30
C ILE A 93 -11.38 -1.42 0.09
N ASP A 94 -11.71 -1.82 1.32
CA ASP A 94 -11.55 -3.21 1.74
C ASP A 94 -12.32 -4.15 0.81
N LEU A 95 -11.65 -5.21 0.41
CA LEU A 95 -12.16 -6.25 -0.48
C LEU A 95 -11.85 -7.63 0.09
N ILE A 96 -12.42 -8.66 -0.50
CA ILE A 96 -12.17 -10.04 -0.12
C ILE A 96 -10.84 -10.49 -0.71
N SER A 97 -9.91 -10.87 0.15
CA SER A 97 -8.65 -11.48 -0.26
C SER A 97 -8.90 -12.89 -0.80
N THR A 98 -8.30 -13.22 -1.93
CA THR A 98 -8.43 -14.55 -2.55
C THR A 98 -7.91 -15.70 -1.69
N HIS A 99 -7.02 -15.42 -0.72
CA HIS A 99 -6.40 -16.44 0.13
C HIS A 99 -6.72 -16.29 1.61
N GLN A 100 -7.19 -15.11 2.05
CA GLN A 100 -7.32 -14.77 3.47
C GLN A 100 -8.69 -14.16 3.80
N GLY A 101 -9.66 -14.24 2.88
CA GLY A 101 -11.02 -13.77 3.10
C GLY A 101 -11.10 -12.28 3.45
N CYS A 102 -12.04 -11.92 4.31
CA CYS A 102 -12.28 -10.54 4.73
C CYS A 102 -11.35 -10.06 5.84
N SER A 103 -10.62 -10.95 6.47
CA SER A 103 -9.72 -10.62 7.58
C SER A 103 -8.49 -9.84 7.11
N LYS A 104 -8.00 -10.10 5.90
CA LYS A 104 -6.89 -9.38 5.28
C LYS A 104 -7.41 -8.15 4.53
N ARG A 105 -7.23 -7.00 5.15
CA ARG A 105 -7.77 -5.73 4.66
C ARG A 105 -6.71 -4.92 3.94
N TYR A 106 -7.03 -4.42 2.76
CA TYR A 106 -6.11 -3.67 1.90
C TYR A 106 -6.50 -2.21 1.73
N GLY A 107 -7.78 -1.89 1.94
CA GLY A 107 -8.37 -0.60 1.58
C GLY A 107 -7.89 0.58 2.41
N LEU A 108 -7.98 1.76 1.82
CA LEU A 108 -7.98 3.04 2.53
C LEU A 108 -9.32 3.30 3.22
N ILE A 109 -10.38 2.65 2.71
CA ILE A 109 -11.74 2.69 3.29
C ILE A 109 -12.04 1.32 3.89
N TYR A 110 -12.34 1.32 5.18
CA TYR A 110 -12.79 0.15 5.93
C TYR A 110 -14.23 -0.19 5.59
N VAL A 111 -14.52 -1.49 5.41
CA VAL A 111 -15.89 -2.01 5.32
C VAL A 111 -16.22 -2.76 6.61
N ASN A 112 -17.25 -2.33 7.32
CA ASN A 112 -17.65 -2.93 8.59
C ASN A 112 -18.34 -4.27 8.36
N ARG A 113 -17.53 -5.32 8.24
CA ARG A 113 -17.93 -6.72 8.15
C ARG A 113 -16.85 -7.63 8.70
N ASP A 114 -17.21 -8.80 9.15
CA ASP A 114 -16.29 -9.90 9.43
C ASP A 114 -16.37 -11.00 8.36
N GLU A 115 -15.65 -12.09 8.55
CA GLU A 115 -15.59 -13.18 7.57
C GLU A 115 -16.98 -13.77 7.29
N PHE A 116 -17.77 -14.03 8.33
CA PHE A 116 -19.09 -14.67 8.27
C PHE A 116 -20.23 -13.77 8.74
N ASP A 117 -19.96 -12.52 9.10
CA ASP A 117 -20.95 -11.57 9.55
C ASP A 117 -20.86 -10.28 8.71
N LEU A 118 -21.93 -9.98 7.99
CA LEU A 118 -22.02 -8.80 7.14
C LEU A 118 -22.13 -7.50 7.94
N LYS A 119 -22.56 -7.57 9.20
CA LYS A 119 -22.83 -6.38 10.03
C LYS A 119 -23.67 -5.35 9.27
N ASP A 120 -23.26 -4.07 9.32
CA ASP A 120 -23.96 -2.97 8.65
C ASP A 120 -23.29 -2.55 7.32
N LEU A 121 -22.18 -3.17 6.93
CA LEU A 121 -21.39 -2.84 5.73
C LEU A 121 -20.99 -1.35 5.63
N ARG A 122 -21.02 -0.61 6.72
CA ARG A 122 -20.66 0.81 6.74
C ARG A 122 -19.23 1.02 6.26
N ARG A 123 -19.02 2.07 5.45
CA ARG A 123 -17.72 2.47 4.93
C ARG A 123 -17.14 3.58 5.80
N ILE A 124 -15.94 3.36 6.31
CA ILE A 124 -15.28 4.30 7.22
C ILE A 124 -13.89 4.61 6.65
N LYS A 125 -13.58 5.88 6.47
CA LYS A 125 -12.22 6.29 6.04
C LYS A 125 -11.24 5.94 7.16
N LYS A 126 -10.17 5.23 6.81
CA LYS A 126 -9.07 4.92 7.72
C LYS A 126 -8.15 6.15 7.84
N LYS A 127 -7.25 6.15 8.82
CA LYS A 127 -6.25 7.20 8.99
C LYS A 127 -5.44 7.40 7.71
N SER A 128 -5.06 6.31 7.04
CA SER A 128 -4.34 6.33 5.77
C SER A 128 -5.10 7.04 4.65
N ALA A 129 -6.44 6.98 4.61
CA ALA A 129 -7.23 7.66 3.59
C ALA A 129 -7.09 9.20 3.66
N TYR A 130 -7.08 9.74 4.87
CA TYR A 130 -6.87 11.18 5.08
C TYR A 130 -5.46 11.59 4.73
N TRP A 131 -4.46 10.83 5.21
CA TRP A 131 -3.06 11.08 4.89
C TRP A 131 -2.79 11.02 3.38
N TYR A 132 -3.29 9.99 2.70
CA TYR A 132 -3.12 9.81 1.25
C TYR A 132 -3.81 10.94 0.46
N GLY A 133 -5.00 11.36 0.89
CA GLY A 133 -5.69 12.51 0.28
C GLY A 133 -4.90 13.81 0.38
N GLU A 134 -4.26 14.09 1.52
CA GLU A 134 -3.39 15.26 1.67
C GLU A 134 -2.12 15.15 0.82
N MET A 135 -1.53 13.98 0.72
CA MET A 135 -0.37 13.72 -0.14
C MET A 135 -0.71 13.97 -1.63
N ILE A 136 -1.88 13.50 -2.10
CA ILE A 136 -2.36 13.79 -3.48
C ILE A 136 -2.51 15.27 -3.72
N LYS A 137 -3.16 16.02 -2.82
CA LYS A 137 -3.36 17.48 -2.97
C LYS A 137 -2.04 18.24 -3.13
N ARG A 138 -0.98 17.76 -2.50
CA ARG A 138 0.36 18.35 -2.54
C ARG A 138 1.24 17.80 -3.66
N ASN A 139 0.75 16.79 -4.37
CA ASN A 139 1.48 16.05 -5.39
C ASN A 139 2.85 15.52 -4.90
N GLY A 140 2.92 15.04 -3.65
CA GLY A 140 4.14 14.48 -3.11
C GLY A 140 4.18 14.43 -1.58
N LEU A 141 5.26 13.85 -1.07
CA LEU A 141 5.56 13.80 0.36
C LEU A 141 6.12 15.18 0.80
N THR A 142 5.70 15.63 1.98
CA THR A 142 6.12 16.94 2.53
C THR A 142 7.32 16.84 3.46
N ASP A 143 7.61 15.64 3.96
CA ASP A 143 8.70 15.42 4.90
C ASP A 143 9.89 14.84 4.15
N ALA A 144 10.99 15.59 4.12
CA ALA A 144 12.29 14.98 3.88
C ALA A 144 12.48 13.89 4.95
N VAL A 145 12.74 12.67 4.51
CA VAL A 145 13.09 11.55 5.39
C VAL A 145 14.45 11.82 6.02
#